data_0ac3cce6f49b20420ff5a8d1429e1395
#
_entry.id   0ac3cce6f49b20420ff5a8d1429e1395
#
_cell.length_a   1.000
_cell.length_b   1.000
_cell.length_c   1.000
_cell.angle_alpha   90.00
_cell.angle_beta   90.00
_cell.angle_gamma   90.00
#
_symmetry.space_group_name_H-M   'P 1'
#
loop_
_entity.id
_entity.type
_entity.pdbx_description
1 polymer ?
#
loop_
_entity_poly.entity_id
_entity_poly.type
_entity_poly.pdbx_seq_one_letter_code
_entity_poly.pdbx_strand_id
1 'polypeptide(L)'
;MILVPIILFMFLYKNVVSLPCLSNESKEDFDDSRIALKDMENNLKNTVGNLESSFNKITALIEKELVVIKTALKTVGEKIKKVDSDFQVLGKDFQKTKWHKYNGHCYYYSSDLQDWFTAERKCREIGGYLMKIDDKQENAKIHASRPKDEEYWIGLTDVVEGEYRWTFDQTKATFLTWHKGYGKRGKGYECCGLHAGSKPEWFDFSCNQKFNYLCESNFCF
;
A
#
# COMPACT_ATOMS: atom_id res chain seq x y z
N MET A 1 39.78 34.99 4.00
CA MET A 1 40.24 36.32 4.46
C MET A 1 40.72 36.35 5.92
N ILE A 2 41.35 35.26 6.43
CA ILE A 2 41.82 35.14 7.84
C ILE A 2 43.38 35.03 7.93
N LEU A 3 44.07 35.01 6.81
CA LEU A 3 45.53 34.83 6.75
C LEU A 3 46.36 36.13 6.99
N VAL A 4 45.75 37.31 6.87
CA VAL A 4 46.47 38.60 6.98
C VAL A 4 46.86 38.96 8.41
N PRO A 5 46.03 38.72 9.46
CA PRO A 5 46.44 39.10 10.83
C PRO A 5 47.53 38.19 11.42
N ILE A 6 47.64 36.94 10.97
CA ILE A 6 48.64 35.98 11.49
C ILE A 6 50.03 36.35 10.99
N ILE A 7 50.15 36.81 9.75
CA ILE A 7 51.45 37.24 9.19
C ILE A 7 51.93 38.53 9.87
N LEU A 8 51.02 39.44 10.23
CA LEU A 8 51.40 40.69 10.93
C LEU A 8 51.90 40.37 12.36
N PHE A 9 51.32 39.37 13.03
CA PHE A 9 51.76 38.92 14.36
C PHE A 9 53.15 38.28 14.31
N MET A 10 53.44 37.51 13.28
CA MET A 10 54.77 36.87 13.10
C MET A 10 55.88 37.88 12.79
N PHE A 11 55.54 39.00 12.12
CA PHE A 11 56.53 40.06 11.85
C PHE A 11 56.87 40.87 13.12
N LEU A 12 55.93 41.08 14.01
CA LEU A 12 56.16 41.75 15.29
C LEU A 12 57.02 40.88 16.24
N TYR A 13 56.97 39.55 16.11
CA TYR A 13 57.70 38.62 16.96
C TYR A 13 59.22 38.57 16.64
N LYS A 14 59.65 38.82 15.40
CA LYS A 14 61.06 38.78 15.03
C LYS A 14 61.88 39.99 15.50
N ASN A 15 61.23 41.11 15.88
CA ASN A 15 61.88 42.34 16.22
C ASN A 15 62.01 42.64 17.73
N VAL A 16 61.59 41.69 18.61
CA VAL A 16 61.65 41.81 20.08
C VAL A 16 62.92 41.17 20.70
N VAL A 17 63.94 40.90 19.90
CA VAL A 17 65.14 40.15 20.34
C VAL A 17 66.16 40.95 21.09
N SER A 18 65.92 42.24 21.36
CA SER A 18 66.87 43.01 22.23
C SER A 18 66.17 44.10 23.03
N LEU A 19 65.60 43.71 24.13
CA LEU A 19 65.31 44.64 25.24
C LEU A 19 66.41 44.50 26.30
N PRO A 20 67.39 45.44 26.33
CA PRO A 20 68.58 45.31 27.21
C PRO A 20 68.33 45.63 28.68
N CYS A 21 67.05 45.88 29.08
CA CYS A 21 66.75 46.38 30.43
C CYS A 21 65.79 45.56 31.24
N LEU A 22 65.47 44.25 30.82
CA LEU A 22 64.65 43.40 31.61
C LEU A 22 65.48 42.70 32.70
N SER A 23 64.97 42.66 33.93
CA SER A 23 65.53 41.82 34.96
C SER A 23 65.51 40.32 34.55
N ASN A 24 66.37 39.50 35.15
CA ASN A 24 66.42 38.11 34.82
C ASN A 24 65.03 37.38 35.08
N GLU A 25 64.34 37.81 36.10
CA GLU A 25 63.00 37.36 36.45
C GLU A 25 61.99 37.72 35.34
N SER A 26 62.02 38.95 34.82
CA SER A 26 61.16 39.37 33.70
C SER A 26 61.46 38.66 32.39
N LYS A 27 62.69 38.22 32.18
CA LYS A 27 63.06 37.38 31.01
C LYS A 27 62.51 35.96 31.14
N GLU A 28 62.52 35.35 32.32
CA GLU A 28 62.03 34.05 32.63
C GLU A 28 60.51 34.01 32.45
N ASP A 29 59.76 34.99 33.01
CA ASP A 29 58.33 35.15 32.82
C ASP A 29 57.94 35.32 31.35
N PHE A 30 58.74 36.04 30.54
CA PHE A 30 58.51 36.21 29.11
C PHE A 30 58.74 34.90 28.34
N ASP A 31 59.78 34.17 28.66
CA ASP A 31 60.08 32.90 28.02
C ASP A 31 59.05 31.84 28.39
N ASP A 32 58.56 31.77 29.62
CA ASP A 32 57.49 30.89 30.07
C ASP A 32 56.17 31.22 29.35
N SER A 33 55.84 32.51 29.24
CA SER A 33 54.66 32.97 28.47
C SER A 33 54.74 32.58 27.00
N ARG A 34 55.92 32.64 26.40
CA ARG A 34 56.17 32.24 25.01
C ARG A 34 56.02 30.73 24.82
N ILE A 35 56.49 29.92 25.77
CA ILE A 35 56.31 28.47 25.76
C ILE A 35 54.81 28.14 25.86
N ALA A 36 54.09 28.74 26.81
CA ALA A 36 52.66 28.52 27.00
C ALA A 36 51.85 28.91 25.75
N LEU A 37 52.15 30.01 25.08
CA LEU A 37 51.53 30.39 23.84
C LEU A 37 51.78 29.38 22.73
N LYS A 38 53.00 28.85 22.62
CA LYS A 38 53.31 27.83 21.62
C LYS A 38 52.59 26.50 21.88
N ASP A 39 52.44 26.14 23.14
CA ASP A 39 51.65 24.95 23.51
C ASP A 39 50.16 25.16 23.21
N MET A 40 49.63 26.35 23.49
CA MET A 40 48.27 26.68 23.11
C MET A 40 48.05 26.63 21.58
N GLU A 41 49.01 27.16 20.81
CA GLU A 41 48.96 27.11 19.30
C GLU A 41 48.98 25.65 18.84
N ASN A 42 49.83 24.79 19.39
CA ASN A 42 49.89 23.39 19.04
C ASN A 42 48.60 22.65 19.42
N ASN A 43 48.04 22.89 20.61
CA ASN A 43 46.79 22.30 21.06
C ASN A 43 45.62 22.76 20.16
N LEU A 44 45.56 24.04 19.78
CA LEU A 44 44.53 24.54 18.87
C LEU A 44 44.66 23.91 17.50
N LYS A 45 45.86 23.77 16.95
CA LYS A 45 46.14 23.14 15.67
C LYS A 45 45.68 21.65 15.67
N ASN A 46 45.98 20.92 16.76
CA ASN A 46 45.55 19.52 16.94
C ASN A 46 44.02 19.45 17.00
N THR A 47 43.40 20.34 17.77
CA THR A 47 41.94 20.40 17.90
C THR A 47 41.24 20.67 16.57
N VAL A 48 41.74 21.64 15.80
CA VAL A 48 41.22 21.94 14.44
C VAL A 48 41.39 20.74 13.52
N GLY A 49 42.54 20.06 13.51
CA GLY A 49 42.77 18.87 12.69
C GLY A 49 41.82 17.72 13.07
N ASN A 50 41.53 17.52 14.36
CA ASN A 50 40.57 16.53 14.82
C ASN A 50 39.14 16.88 14.39
N LEU A 51 38.74 18.14 14.45
CA LEU A 51 37.45 18.62 13.99
C LEU A 51 37.29 18.45 12.49
N GLU A 52 38.28 18.81 11.68
CA GLU A 52 38.27 18.58 10.23
C GLU A 52 38.14 17.09 9.88
N SER A 53 38.89 16.23 10.56
CA SER A 53 38.80 14.79 10.37
C SER A 53 37.40 14.26 10.70
N SER A 54 36.80 14.71 11.80
CA SER A 54 35.47 14.33 12.22
C SER A 54 34.41 14.85 11.25
N PHE A 55 34.52 16.06 10.78
CA PHE A 55 33.64 16.65 9.79
C PHE A 55 33.65 15.85 8.48
N ASN A 56 34.84 15.51 7.99
CA ASN A 56 34.98 14.72 6.75
C ASN A 56 34.37 13.33 6.90
N LYS A 57 34.48 12.69 8.06
CA LYS A 57 33.82 11.40 8.33
C LYS A 57 32.31 11.53 8.32
N ILE A 58 31.75 12.55 8.96
CA ILE A 58 30.31 12.80 8.98
C ILE A 58 29.79 13.08 7.57
N THR A 59 30.50 13.90 6.80
CA THR A 59 30.12 14.20 5.40
C THR A 59 30.08 12.93 4.56
N ALA A 60 31.09 12.07 4.64
CA ALA A 60 31.12 10.80 3.91
C ALA A 60 29.98 9.85 4.32
N LEU A 61 29.59 9.81 5.60
CA LEU A 61 28.44 9.04 6.06
C LEU A 61 27.12 9.58 5.51
N ILE A 62 26.94 10.90 5.54
CA ILE A 62 25.73 11.54 4.98
C ILE A 62 25.62 11.27 3.48
N GLU A 63 26.70 11.39 2.71
CA GLU A 63 26.71 11.08 1.29
C GLU A 63 26.33 9.64 1.01
N LYS A 64 26.84 8.69 1.80
CA LYS A 64 26.49 7.26 1.69
C LYS A 64 25.01 7.03 1.94
N GLU A 65 24.45 7.57 3.01
CA GLU A 65 23.03 7.44 3.33
C GLU A 65 22.14 8.09 2.27
N LEU A 66 22.56 9.23 1.73
CA LEU A 66 21.84 9.92 0.65
C LEU A 66 21.71 9.05 -0.60
N VAL A 67 22.78 8.32 -0.96
CA VAL A 67 22.77 7.37 -2.10
C VAL A 67 21.76 6.23 -1.84
N VAL A 68 21.73 5.68 -0.62
CA VAL A 68 20.79 4.62 -0.24
C VAL A 68 19.35 5.12 -0.34
N ILE A 69 19.04 6.28 0.21
CA ILE A 69 17.71 6.90 0.16
C ILE A 69 17.29 7.17 -1.30
N LYS A 70 18.18 7.70 -2.13
CA LYS A 70 17.92 7.99 -3.55
C LYS A 70 17.58 6.71 -4.31
N THR A 71 18.28 5.61 -4.02
CA THR A 71 18.01 4.29 -4.64
C THR A 71 16.67 3.72 -4.19
N ALA A 72 16.36 3.81 -2.89
CA ALA A 72 15.08 3.38 -2.35
C ALA A 72 13.90 4.17 -2.96
N LEU A 73 14.02 5.48 -3.07
CA LEU A 73 13.01 6.34 -3.71
C LEU A 73 12.78 5.98 -5.18
N LYS A 74 13.84 5.68 -5.92
CA LYS A 74 13.73 5.21 -7.32
C LYS A 74 12.91 3.90 -7.39
N THR A 75 13.24 2.94 -6.53
CA THR A 75 12.52 1.65 -6.47
C THR A 75 11.05 1.81 -6.12
N VAL A 76 10.72 2.69 -5.17
CA VAL A 76 9.33 3.03 -4.82
C VAL A 76 8.62 3.66 -6.01
N GLY A 77 9.26 4.59 -6.71
CA GLY A 77 8.70 5.23 -7.91
C GLY A 77 8.37 4.22 -9.03
N GLU A 78 9.24 3.22 -9.25
CA GLU A 78 9.01 2.15 -10.22
C GLU A 78 7.82 1.26 -9.81
N LYS A 79 7.70 0.92 -8.53
CA LYS A 79 6.55 0.15 -8.01
C LYS A 79 5.24 0.91 -8.16
N ILE A 80 5.22 2.22 -7.88
CA ILE A 80 4.03 3.07 -8.07
C ILE A 80 3.61 3.10 -9.53
N LYS A 81 4.54 3.27 -10.48
CA LYS A 81 4.24 3.23 -11.92
C LYS A 81 3.64 1.91 -12.35
N LYS A 82 4.15 0.79 -11.81
CA LYS A 82 3.60 -0.53 -12.10
C LYS A 82 2.18 -0.66 -11.60
N VAL A 83 1.90 -0.27 -10.36
CA VAL A 83 0.55 -0.28 -9.76
C VAL A 83 -0.41 0.56 -10.59
N ASP A 84 -0.01 1.77 -11.01
CA ASP A 84 -0.85 2.64 -11.86
C ASP A 84 -1.17 1.97 -13.21
N SER A 85 -0.17 1.35 -13.84
CA SER A 85 -0.37 0.59 -15.08
C SER A 85 -1.35 -0.58 -14.90
N ASP A 86 -1.21 -1.34 -13.81
CA ASP A 86 -2.08 -2.48 -13.50
C ASP A 86 -3.53 -2.00 -13.26
N PHE A 87 -3.72 -0.86 -12.58
CA PHE A 87 -5.03 -0.22 -12.43
C PHE A 87 -5.66 0.23 -13.75
N GLN A 88 -4.86 0.77 -14.67
CA GLN A 88 -5.38 1.18 -15.99
C GLN A 88 -5.81 -0.03 -16.83
N VAL A 89 -5.07 -1.14 -16.77
CA VAL A 89 -5.45 -2.38 -17.44
C VAL A 89 -6.74 -2.94 -16.86
N LEU A 90 -6.83 -3.02 -15.53
CA LEU A 90 -8.04 -3.48 -14.83
C LEU A 90 -9.25 -2.61 -15.17
N GLY A 91 -9.10 -1.28 -15.21
CA GLY A 91 -10.16 -0.35 -15.59
C GLY A 91 -10.68 -0.56 -17.02
N LYS A 92 -9.76 -0.87 -17.97
CA LYS A 92 -10.16 -1.18 -19.37
C LYS A 92 -10.90 -2.51 -19.48
N ASP A 93 -10.49 -3.54 -18.75
CA ASP A 93 -11.15 -4.84 -18.74
C ASP A 93 -12.51 -4.74 -18.06
N PHE A 94 -12.63 -3.95 -17.00
CA PHE A 94 -13.89 -3.66 -16.34
C PHE A 94 -14.87 -2.92 -17.27
N GLN A 95 -14.40 -1.97 -18.09
CA GLN A 95 -15.24 -1.27 -19.07
C GLN A 95 -15.76 -2.16 -20.22
N LYS A 96 -15.01 -3.21 -20.58
CA LYS A 96 -15.46 -4.21 -21.56
C LYS A 96 -16.57 -5.10 -21.02
N THR A 97 -16.61 -5.31 -19.71
CA THR A 97 -17.63 -6.10 -19.04
C THR A 97 -18.88 -5.24 -18.88
N LYS A 98 -20.04 -5.70 -19.38
CA LYS A 98 -21.30 -4.95 -19.27
C LYS A 98 -21.83 -4.99 -17.84
N TRP A 99 -21.33 -4.09 -16.99
CA TRP A 99 -21.81 -3.92 -15.64
C TRP A 99 -23.04 -3.02 -15.59
N HIS A 100 -24.02 -3.41 -14.81
CA HIS A 100 -25.26 -2.66 -14.57
C HIS A 100 -25.22 -2.02 -13.19
N LYS A 101 -25.32 -0.69 -13.12
CA LYS A 101 -25.29 0.06 -11.86
C LYS A 101 -26.64 0.10 -11.18
N TYR A 102 -26.69 -0.19 -9.89
CA TYR A 102 -27.86 -0.01 -9.04
C TYR A 102 -27.41 0.20 -7.58
N ASN A 103 -27.95 1.25 -6.94
CA ASN A 103 -27.75 1.58 -5.52
C ASN A 103 -26.28 1.57 -5.04
N GLY A 104 -25.36 2.06 -5.87
CA GLY A 104 -23.94 2.13 -5.55
C GLY A 104 -23.14 0.85 -5.84
N HIS A 105 -23.80 -0.22 -6.24
CA HIS A 105 -23.19 -1.50 -6.64
C HIS A 105 -23.26 -1.71 -8.14
N CYS A 106 -22.40 -2.57 -8.65
CA CYS A 106 -22.39 -3.00 -10.04
C CYS A 106 -22.64 -4.49 -10.16
N TYR A 107 -23.51 -4.88 -11.10
CA TYR A 107 -23.92 -6.24 -11.33
C TYR A 107 -23.58 -6.68 -12.74
N TYR A 108 -23.03 -7.87 -12.88
CA TYR A 108 -22.72 -8.50 -14.15
C TYR A 108 -23.47 -9.81 -14.29
N TYR A 109 -24.26 -9.94 -15.36
CA TYR A 109 -24.97 -11.18 -15.72
C TYR A 109 -24.14 -11.94 -16.74
N SER A 110 -23.71 -13.15 -16.40
CA SER A 110 -22.97 -14.01 -17.33
C SER A 110 -23.83 -14.46 -18.51
N SER A 111 -23.17 -14.80 -19.59
CA SER A 111 -23.80 -15.45 -20.74
C SER A 111 -23.32 -16.88 -20.95
N ASP A 112 -22.49 -17.40 -20.07
CA ASP A 112 -21.92 -18.74 -20.11
C ASP A 112 -22.33 -19.54 -18.87
N LEU A 113 -22.52 -20.84 -19.06
CA LEU A 113 -22.94 -21.76 -18.00
C LEU A 113 -21.73 -22.34 -17.28
N GLN A 114 -21.64 -22.16 -15.97
CA GLN A 114 -20.54 -22.66 -15.15
C GLN A 114 -21.06 -23.35 -13.89
N ASP A 115 -20.26 -24.29 -13.35
CA ASP A 115 -20.47 -24.76 -11.99
C ASP A 115 -20.21 -23.62 -11.00
N TRP A 116 -20.75 -23.76 -9.78
CA TRP A 116 -20.74 -22.67 -8.81
C TRP A 116 -19.33 -22.19 -8.43
N PHE A 117 -18.36 -23.11 -8.25
CA PHE A 117 -16.98 -22.76 -7.87
C PHE A 117 -16.26 -22.03 -9.01
N THR A 118 -16.49 -22.47 -10.25
CA THR A 118 -15.96 -21.79 -11.43
C THR A 118 -16.60 -20.42 -11.61
N ALA A 119 -17.89 -20.27 -11.35
CA ALA A 119 -18.60 -18.99 -11.36
C ALA A 119 -18.02 -18.01 -10.35
N GLU A 120 -17.78 -18.45 -9.09
CA GLU A 120 -17.14 -17.62 -8.06
C GLU A 120 -15.75 -17.16 -8.49
N ARG A 121 -14.92 -18.05 -9.01
CA ARG A 121 -13.60 -17.71 -9.54
C ARG A 121 -13.68 -16.69 -10.68
N LYS A 122 -14.58 -16.86 -11.64
CA LYS A 122 -14.77 -15.94 -12.76
C LYS A 122 -15.23 -14.56 -12.30
N CYS A 123 -16.09 -14.47 -11.28
CA CYS A 123 -16.45 -13.19 -10.69
C CYS A 123 -15.22 -12.48 -10.08
N ARG A 124 -14.34 -13.22 -9.40
CA ARG A 124 -13.08 -12.67 -8.87
C ARG A 124 -12.14 -12.20 -9.97
N GLU A 125 -12.04 -12.92 -11.06
CA GLU A 125 -11.21 -12.57 -12.23
C GLU A 125 -11.61 -11.23 -12.87
N ILE A 126 -12.90 -10.87 -12.82
CA ILE A 126 -13.42 -9.60 -13.35
C ILE A 126 -13.53 -8.48 -12.30
N GLY A 127 -12.94 -8.67 -11.10
CA GLY A 127 -12.92 -7.67 -10.03
C GLY A 127 -14.19 -7.60 -9.17
N GLY A 128 -14.97 -8.69 -9.13
CA GLY A 128 -16.17 -8.82 -8.31
C GLY A 128 -16.18 -10.09 -7.47
N TYR A 129 -17.35 -10.50 -7.06
CA TYR A 129 -17.68 -11.74 -6.33
C TYR A 129 -19.06 -12.23 -6.75
N LEU A 130 -19.41 -13.50 -6.50
CA LEU A 130 -20.78 -13.94 -6.66
C LEU A 130 -21.70 -13.11 -5.79
N MET A 131 -22.77 -12.59 -6.41
CA MET A 131 -23.66 -11.60 -5.84
C MET A 131 -24.17 -11.96 -4.45
N LYS A 132 -24.13 -10.95 -3.55
CA LYS A 132 -24.81 -10.96 -2.26
C LYS A 132 -26.10 -10.16 -2.37
N ILE A 133 -27.20 -10.66 -1.80
CA ILE A 133 -28.50 -10.00 -1.81
C ILE A 133 -28.91 -9.71 -0.37
N ASP A 134 -28.95 -8.44 -0.01
CA ASP A 134 -29.18 -8.00 1.37
C ASP A 134 -30.66 -7.90 1.72
N ASP A 135 -31.53 -7.56 0.74
CA ASP A 135 -32.93 -7.34 0.99
C ASP A 135 -33.86 -7.69 -0.19
N LYS A 136 -35.18 -7.62 0.10
CA LYS A 136 -36.24 -7.93 -0.86
C LYS A 136 -36.28 -6.95 -2.04
N GLN A 137 -35.92 -5.68 -1.85
CA GLN A 137 -36.00 -4.66 -2.89
C GLN A 137 -34.88 -4.89 -3.91
N GLU A 138 -33.68 -5.16 -3.45
CA GLU A 138 -32.54 -5.53 -4.29
C GLU A 138 -32.84 -6.80 -5.07
N ASN A 139 -33.31 -7.86 -4.38
CA ASN A 139 -33.69 -9.12 -5.02
C ASN A 139 -34.69 -8.93 -6.17
N ALA A 140 -35.75 -8.14 -5.92
CA ALA A 140 -36.75 -7.85 -6.95
C ALA A 140 -36.17 -7.06 -8.14
N LYS A 141 -35.30 -6.09 -7.88
CA LYS A 141 -34.63 -5.28 -8.92
C LYS A 141 -33.72 -6.13 -9.79
N ILE A 142 -32.88 -6.93 -9.17
CA ILE A 142 -31.94 -7.80 -9.87
C ILE A 142 -32.67 -8.83 -10.70
N HIS A 143 -33.68 -9.47 -10.13
CA HIS A 143 -34.52 -10.41 -10.86
C HIS A 143 -35.17 -9.78 -12.10
N ALA A 144 -35.73 -8.57 -11.98
CA ALA A 144 -36.34 -7.84 -13.09
C ALA A 144 -35.35 -7.37 -14.16
N SER A 145 -34.07 -7.24 -13.82
CA SER A 145 -33.00 -6.76 -14.72
C SER A 145 -32.28 -7.90 -15.46
N ARG A 146 -32.64 -9.17 -15.20
CA ARG A 146 -32.03 -10.31 -15.89
C ARG A 146 -32.19 -10.21 -17.40
N PRO A 147 -31.12 -10.45 -18.17
CA PRO A 147 -31.21 -10.47 -19.65
C PRO A 147 -32.06 -11.62 -20.18
N LYS A 148 -32.11 -12.71 -19.44
CA LYS A 148 -32.82 -13.95 -19.78
C LYS A 148 -33.54 -14.51 -18.57
N ASP A 149 -34.64 -15.20 -18.80
CA ASP A 149 -35.35 -15.94 -17.75
C ASP A 149 -34.74 -17.33 -17.59
N GLU A 150 -33.54 -17.35 -17.01
CA GLU A 150 -32.74 -18.55 -16.72
C GLU A 150 -32.28 -18.53 -15.26
N GLU A 151 -31.78 -19.66 -14.78
CA GLU A 151 -31.16 -19.76 -13.45
C GLU A 151 -29.81 -19.07 -13.44
N TYR A 152 -29.52 -18.37 -12.32
CA TYR A 152 -28.26 -17.69 -12.09
C TYR A 152 -27.71 -18.02 -10.71
N TRP A 153 -26.48 -18.52 -10.63
CA TRP A 153 -25.76 -18.67 -9.38
C TRP A 153 -25.57 -17.33 -8.66
N ILE A 154 -25.75 -17.35 -7.34
CA ILE A 154 -25.46 -16.24 -6.42
C ILE A 154 -24.47 -16.71 -5.34
N GLY A 155 -23.93 -15.78 -4.53
CA GLY A 155 -22.90 -16.06 -3.54
C GLY A 155 -23.39 -16.70 -2.25
N LEU A 156 -24.55 -17.30 -2.24
CA LEU A 156 -25.15 -17.94 -1.06
C LEU A 156 -24.87 -19.44 -1.03
N THR A 157 -24.45 -19.95 0.12
CA THR A 157 -24.25 -21.39 0.35
C THR A 157 -24.65 -21.80 1.75
N ASP A 158 -24.95 -23.08 1.95
CA ASP A 158 -25.10 -23.74 3.26
C ASP A 158 -24.15 -24.94 3.41
N VAL A 159 -22.89 -24.74 3.09
CA VAL A 159 -21.81 -25.74 3.31
C VAL A 159 -21.84 -26.30 4.75
N VAL A 160 -22.21 -25.47 5.71
CA VAL A 160 -22.66 -25.90 7.02
C VAL A 160 -24.17 -26.08 6.94
N GLU A 161 -24.63 -27.32 6.84
CA GLU A 161 -26.01 -27.70 6.63
C GLU A 161 -27.02 -26.89 7.45
N GLY A 162 -27.94 -26.21 6.76
CA GLY A 162 -28.97 -25.37 7.35
C GLY A 162 -28.49 -23.97 7.80
N GLU A 163 -27.22 -23.62 7.56
CA GLU A 163 -26.70 -22.30 7.87
C GLU A 163 -26.28 -21.54 6.59
N TYR A 164 -27.20 -20.82 6.00
CA TYR A 164 -26.95 -20.05 4.78
C TYR A 164 -26.05 -18.85 5.03
N ARG A 165 -24.88 -18.82 4.35
CA ARG A 165 -23.88 -17.76 4.42
C ARG A 165 -23.51 -17.22 3.05
N TRP A 166 -23.21 -15.92 3.01
CA TRP A 166 -22.66 -15.26 1.83
C TRP A 166 -21.15 -15.51 1.74
N THR A 167 -20.67 -15.93 0.56
CA THR A 167 -19.24 -16.22 0.37
C THR A 167 -18.36 -14.98 0.35
N PHE A 168 -18.94 -13.84 -0.02
CA PHE A 168 -18.22 -12.57 -0.07
C PHE A 168 -17.62 -12.16 1.29
N ASP A 169 -18.43 -12.17 2.34
CA ASP A 169 -18.07 -11.67 3.67
C ASP A 169 -18.30 -12.67 4.81
N GLN A 170 -18.72 -13.89 4.48
CA GLN A 170 -19.03 -14.95 5.45
C GLN A 170 -20.17 -14.62 6.43
N THR A 171 -20.93 -13.56 6.16
CA THR A 171 -22.08 -13.20 7.00
C THR A 171 -23.24 -14.17 6.79
N LYS A 172 -23.99 -14.42 7.87
CA LYS A 172 -25.21 -15.21 7.81
C LYS A 172 -26.29 -14.43 7.05
N ALA A 173 -26.99 -15.11 6.13
CA ALA A 173 -28.10 -14.51 5.40
C ALA A 173 -29.27 -14.22 6.34
N THR A 174 -29.72 -12.96 6.33
CA THR A 174 -30.89 -12.49 7.13
C THR A 174 -32.17 -12.44 6.31
N PHE A 175 -32.02 -12.39 4.98
CA PHE A 175 -33.12 -12.46 4.02
C PHE A 175 -32.98 -13.75 3.19
N LEU A 176 -34.03 -14.52 3.08
CA LEU A 176 -34.13 -15.74 2.29
C LEU A 176 -35.50 -15.81 1.61
N THR A 177 -35.55 -16.21 0.35
CA THR A 177 -36.79 -16.37 -0.42
C THR A 177 -36.69 -17.55 -1.37
N TRP A 178 -37.33 -18.64 -1.02
CA TRP A 178 -37.21 -19.91 -1.73
C TRP A 178 -38.38 -20.14 -2.67
N HIS A 179 -38.08 -20.66 -3.86
CA HIS A 179 -39.09 -21.28 -4.69
C HIS A 179 -39.63 -22.58 -4.01
N LYS A 180 -40.86 -22.90 -4.26
CA LYS A 180 -41.49 -24.07 -3.64
C LYS A 180 -40.69 -25.34 -3.89
N GLY A 181 -40.28 -26.00 -2.80
CA GLY A 181 -39.49 -27.26 -2.82
C GLY A 181 -37.97 -27.05 -2.73
N TYR A 182 -37.50 -25.82 -2.61
CA TYR A 182 -36.10 -25.49 -2.44
C TYR A 182 -35.80 -24.90 -1.06
N GLY A 183 -34.52 -24.77 -0.71
CA GLY A 183 -34.05 -24.16 0.54
C GLY A 183 -33.99 -25.10 1.74
N LYS A 184 -34.31 -26.39 1.58
CA LYS A 184 -34.27 -27.40 2.62
C LYS A 184 -34.00 -28.80 2.02
N ARG A 185 -33.22 -28.86 0.96
CA ARG A 185 -33.00 -30.11 0.23
C ARG A 185 -31.95 -31.03 0.85
N GLY A 186 -31.17 -30.51 1.80
CA GLY A 186 -30.14 -31.25 2.51
C GLY A 186 -28.87 -31.48 1.71
N LYS A 187 -28.03 -32.37 2.21
CA LYS A 187 -26.69 -32.64 1.65
C LYS A 187 -26.70 -32.91 0.15
N GLY A 188 -25.76 -32.29 -0.57
CA GLY A 188 -25.64 -32.37 -2.03
C GLY A 188 -26.29 -31.18 -2.75
N TYR A 189 -26.89 -30.22 -2.03
CA TYR A 189 -27.59 -29.05 -2.59
C TYR A 189 -27.18 -27.74 -1.93
N GLU A 190 -25.88 -27.57 -1.67
CA GLU A 190 -25.33 -26.50 -0.84
C GLU A 190 -25.18 -25.14 -1.57
N CYS A 191 -25.36 -25.10 -2.89
CA CYS A 191 -25.16 -23.88 -3.69
C CYS A 191 -26.48 -23.27 -4.14
N CYS A 192 -26.61 -21.95 -4.02
CA CYS A 192 -27.85 -21.24 -4.24
C CYS A 192 -27.82 -20.33 -5.47
N GLY A 193 -28.98 -20.10 -6.06
CA GLY A 193 -29.16 -19.22 -7.20
C GLY A 193 -30.54 -18.60 -7.30
N LEU A 194 -30.69 -17.65 -8.21
CA LEU A 194 -31.98 -17.09 -8.63
C LEU A 194 -32.70 -18.10 -9.49
N HIS A 195 -33.93 -18.42 -9.13
CA HIS A 195 -34.80 -19.32 -9.90
C HIS A 195 -35.33 -18.64 -11.15
N ALA A 196 -35.40 -19.36 -12.27
CA ALA A 196 -36.10 -18.90 -13.48
C ALA A 196 -37.60 -18.68 -13.19
N GLY A 197 -38.24 -17.83 -13.96
CA GLY A 197 -39.66 -17.53 -13.82
C GLY A 197 -39.96 -16.12 -13.36
N SER A 198 -41.24 -15.83 -13.13
CA SER A 198 -41.72 -14.46 -12.91
C SER A 198 -41.54 -13.93 -11.48
N LYS A 199 -41.21 -14.78 -10.53
CA LYS A 199 -41.05 -14.39 -9.13
C LYS A 199 -39.58 -14.33 -8.73
N PRO A 200 -39.18 -13.35 -7.89
CA PRO A 200 -37.82 -13.23 -7.39
C PRO A 200 -37.53 -14.25 -6.25
N GLU A 201 -37.58 -15.52 -6.59
CA GLU A 201 -37.39 -16.65 -5.69
C GLU A 201 -36.04 -17.34 -5.97
N TRP A 202 -35.52 -18.09 -5.00
CA TRP A 202 -34.22 -18.76 -5.07
C TRP A 202 -34.36 -20.27 -5.09
N PHE A 203 -33.31 -20.94 -5.54
CA PHE A 203 -33.15 -22.38 -5.46
C PHE A 203 -31.86 -22.77 -4.73
N ASP A 204 -31.81 -23.93 -4.14
CA ASP A 204 -30.58 -24.63 -3.73
C ASP A 204 -30.35 -25.80 -4.69
N PHE A 205 -29.11 -26.04 -5.09
CA PHE A 205 -28.79 -27.12 -6.02
C PHE A 205 -27.37 -27.66 -5.81
N SER A 206 -27.05 -28.78 -6.47
CA SER A 206 -25.68 -29.30 -6.47
C SER A 206 -24.74 -28.32 -7.10
N CYS A 207 -23.63 -27.98 -6.41
CA CYS A 207 -22.64 -27.02 -6.84
C CYS A 207 -21.95 -27.34 -8.18
N ASN A 208 -22.05 -28.62 -8.61
CA ASN A 208 -21.50 -29.12 -9.89
C ASN A 208 -22.40 -28.86 -11.09
N GLN A 209 -23.64 -28.42 -10.89
CA GLN A 209 -24.53 -28.05 -11.99
C GLN A 209 -24.07 -26.78 -12.66
N LYS A 210 -24.38 -26.64 -13.94
CA LYS A 210 -23.97 -25.50 -14.74
C LYS A 210 -25.15 -24.57 -14.98
N PHE A 211 -25.05 -23.36 -14.44
CA PHE A 211 -26.01 -22.27 -14.65
C PHE A 211 -25.26 -21.00 -15.06
N ASN A 212 -26.00 -20.00 -15.52
CA ASN A 212 -25.47 -18.64 -15.57
C ASN A 212 -25.09 -18.20 -14.15
N TYR A 213 -24.36 -17.11 -14.02
CA TYR A 213 -23.96 -16.61 -12.72
C TYR A 213 -24.04 -15.09 -12.68
N LEU A 214 -24.19 -14.56 -11.48
CA LEU A 214 -24.36 -13.15 -11.21
C LEU A 214 -23.20 -12.66 -10.34
N CYS A 215 -22.43 -11.72 -10.89
CA CYS A 215 -21.36 -11.08 -10.13
C CYS A 215 -21.79 -9.70 -9.64
N GLU A 216 -21.25 -9.34 -8.51
CA GLU A 216 -21.37 -8.01 -7.90
C GLU A 216 -20.00 -7.41 -7.66
N SER A 217 -19.89 -6.07 -7.77
CA SER A 217 -18.72 -5.30 -7.38
C SER A 217 -19.14 -4.02 -6.67
N ASN A 218 -18.42 -3.66 -5.60
CA ASN A 218 -18.61 -2.40 -4.88
C ASN A 218 -17.97 -1.21 -5.62
N PHE A 219 -17.21 -1.48 -6.68
CA PHE A 219 -16.53 -0.45 -7.47
C PHE A 219 -17.10 -0.42 -8.89
N CYS A 220 -17.76 0.69 -9.21
CA CYS A 220 -18.27 0.96 -10.54
C CYS A 220 -17.39 2.01 -11.22
N PHE A 221 -16.56 1.60 -12.14
CA PHE A 221 -15.73 2.51 -12.95
C PHE A 221 -16.50 3.14 -14.11
#